data_416647687b6a526d2c92add115d49b76
#
_entry.id   416647687b6a526d2c92add115d49b76
#
_cell.length_a   1.000
_cell.length_b   1.000
_cell.length_c   1.000
_cell.angle_alpha   90.00
_cell.angle_beta   90.00
_cell.angle_gamma   90.00
#
_symmetry.space_group_name_H-M   'P 1'
#
loop_
_entity.id
_entity.type
_entity.pdbx_description
1 polymer ?
#
loop_
_entity_poly.entity_id
_entity_poly.type
_entity_poly.pdbx_seq_one_letter_code
_entity_poly.pdbx_strand_id
1 'polypeptide(L)'
;MIFIFTDGFSDQRALLQSLSHFRQASHEVVLFHILDPDEIEFPFSAWTKFENLEMFGQFRTLDPASFRVAYLDNLRQFREALKTGCQRHRIDLVSMNTSEPIPAALACCLRQRQLAA
;
A
#
# COMPACT_ATOMS: atom_id res chain seq x y z
N MET A 1 8.54 18.21 7.34
CA MET A 1 7.66 17.02 7.27
C MET A 1 7.26 16.77 5.83
N ILE A 2 7.36 15.53 5.39
CA ILE A 2 7.06 15.13 4.02
C ILE A 2 5.94 14.09 4.06
N PHE A 3 4.88 14.32 3.31
CA PHE A 3 3.80 13.35 3.11
C PHE A 3 3.91 12.78 1.70
N ILE A 4 3.92 11.46 1.60
CA ILE A 4 4.01 10.77 0.32
C ILE A 4 2.82 9.82 0.20
N PHE A 5 2.13 9.91 -0.92
CA PHE A 5 0.97 9.06 -1.22
C PHE A 5 1.35 8.11 -2.35
N THR A 6 1.14 6.82 -2.16
CA THR A 6 1.49 5.83 -3.17
C THR A 6 0.47 4.68 -3.17
N ASP A 7 0.29 4.10 -4.34
CA ASP A 7 -0.49 2.86 -4.47
C ASP A 7 0.37 1.61 -4.25
N GLY A 8 1.69 1.78 -4.17
CA GLY A 8 2.60 0.69 -3.86
C GLY A 8 3.00 -0.20 -5.04
N PHE A 9 2.59 0.13 -6.26
CA PHE A 9 2.90 -0.70 -7.42
C PHE A 9 4.32 -0.53 -7.95
N SER A 10 5.06 0.44 -7.43
CA SER A 10 6.45 0.65 -7.82
C SER A 10 7.38 -0.28 -7.03
N ASP A 11 8.65 -0.32 -7.42
CA ASP A 11 9.67 -1.10 -6.74
C ASP A 11 9.78 -0.68 -5.28
N GLN A 12 9.41 -1.59 -4.38
CA GLN A 12 9.39 -1.33 -2.94
C GLN A 12 10.78 -1.00 -2.39
N ARG A 13 11.83 -1.69 -2.88
CA ARG A 13 13.19 -1.44 -2.44
C ARG A 13 13.63 -0.03 -2.83
N ALA A 14 13.38 0.37 -4.06
CA ALA A 14 13.71 1.71 -4.54
C ALA A 14 12.94 2.78 -3.77
N LEU A 15 11.67 2.53 -3.49
CA LEU A 15 10.83 3.44 -2.69
C LEU A 15 11.42 3.63 -1.30
N LEU A 16 11.71 2.55 -0.59
CA LEU A 16 12.25 2.62 0.77
C LEU A 16 13.62 3.29 0.79
N GLN A 17 14.46 3.02 -0.20
CA GLN A 17 15.76 3.66 -0.32
C GLN A 17 15.61 5.18 -0.50
N SER A 18 14.71 5.61 -1.35
CA SER A 18 14.44 7.03 -1.56
C SER A 18 13.91 7.69 -0.29
N LEU A 19 13.02 7.03 0.42
CA LEU A 19 12.47 7.57 1.66
C LEU A 19 13.54 7.67 2.76
N SER A 20 14.48 6.73 2.80
CA SER A 20 15.57 6.79 3.77
C SER A 20 16.46 8.02 3.57
N HIS A 21 16.63 8.47 2.32
CA HIS A 21 17.39 9.70 2.04
C HIS A 21 16.74 10.93 2.69
N PHE A 22 15.41 11.02 2.64
CA PHE A 22 14.72 12.12 3.32
C PHE A 22 14.90 12.07 4.84
N ARG A 23 14.90 10.88 5.41
CA ARG A 23 15.15 10.73 6.86
C ARG A 23 16.57 11.09 7.23
N GLN A 24 17.55 10.73 6.40
CA GLN A 24 18.95 11.12 6.62
C GLN A 24 19.14 12.62 6.57
N ALA A 25 18.31 13.32 5.79
CA ALA A 25 18.30 14.78 5.73
C ALA A 25 17.48 15.41 6.87
N SER A 26 17.11 14.64 7.90
CA SER A 26 16.38 15.10 9.07
C SER A 26 14.93 15.51 8.82
N HIS A 27 14.34 15.04 7.73
CA HIS A 27 12.92 15.25 7.49
C HIS A 27 12.08 14.17 8.17
N GLU A 28 10.94 14.56 8.71
CA GLU A 28 9.92 13.59 9.13
C GLU A 28 9.15 13.14 7.90
N VAL A 29 8.99 11.83 7.74
CA VAL A 29 8.34 11.25 6.56
C VAL A 29 7.13 10.43 6.99
N VAL A 30 5.99 10.70 6.35
CA VAL A 30 4.77 9.90 6.50
C VAL A 30 4.41 9.34 5.13
N LEU A 31 4.35 8.02 5.03
CA LEU A 31 3.99 7.31 3.81
C LEU A 31 2.54 6.85 3.90
N PHE A 32 1.72 7.33 2.98
CA PHE A 32 0.33 6.88 2.86
C PHE A 32 0.25 5.83 1.76
N HIS A 33 -0.03 4.60 2.18
CA HIS A 33 -0.25 3.50 1.25
C HIS A 33 -1.75 3.39 0.98
N ILE A 34 -2.14 3.71 -0.24
CA ILE A 34 -3.54 3.82 -0.64
C ILE A 34 -3.93 2.56 -1.40
N LEU A 35 -4.98 1.91 -0.94
CA LEU A 35 -5.51 0.71 -1.56
C LEU A 35 -7.00 0.88 -1.82
N ASP A 36 -7.45 0.39 -2.96
CA ASP A 36 -8.86 0.27 -3.26
C ASP A 36 -9.44 -0.97 -2.55
N PRO A 37 -10.71 -0.96 -2.11
CA PRO A 37 -11.31 -2.16 -1.54
C PRO A 37 -11.20 -3.41 -2.42
N ASP A 38 -11.27 -3.25 -3.73
CA ASP A 38 -11.12 -4.36 -4.67
C ASP A 38 -9.70 -4.94 -4.64
N GLU A 39 -8.69 -4.12 -4.36
CA GLU A 39 -7.32 -4.61 -4.20
C GLU A 39 -7.14 -5.36 -2.88
N ILE A 40 -7.82 -4.91 -1.82
CA ILE A 40 -7.72 -5.54 -0.49
C ILE A 40 -8.45 -6.86 -0.45
N GLU A 41 -9.66 -6.92 -0.98
CA GLU A 41 -10.53 -8.09 -0.89
C GLU A 41 -10.49 -8.98 -2.12
N PHE A 42 -10.15 -8.41 -3.26
CA PHE A 42 -10.11 -9.08 -4.56
C PHE A 42 -11.38 -9.91 -4.81
N PRO A 43 -12.57 -9.27 -4.87
CA PRO A 43 -13.82 -9.99 -5.13
C PRO A 43 -13.89 -10.49 -6.58
N PHE A 44 -14.87 -11.33 -6.90
CA PHE A 44 -15.04 -11.84 -8.26
C PHE A 44 -15.22 -10.73 -9.29
N SER A 45 -15.85 -9.61 -8.92
CA SER A 45 -15.98 -8.45 -9.81
C SER A 45 -14.62 -7.86 -10.17
N ALA A 46 -13.69 -7.79 -9.21
CA ALA A 46 -12.34 -7.33 -9.46
C ALA A 46 -11.58 -8.32 -10.34
N TRP A 47 -11.80 -9.63 -10.18
CA TRP A 47 -11.21 -10.65 -11.05
C TRP A 47 -11.61 -10.44 -12.51
N THR A 48 -12.88 -10.17 -12.78
CA THR A 48 -13.36 -9.93 -14.13
C THR A 48 -12.68 -8.70 -14.75
N LYS A 49 -12.55 -7.61 -13.99
CA LYS A 49 -11.85 -6.41 -14.44
C LYS A 49 -10.38 -6.69 -14.70
N PHE A 50 -9.75 -7.41 -13.81
CA PHE A 50 -8.34 -7.78 -13.91
C PHE A 50 -8.09 -8.63 -15.15
N GLU A 51 -8.93 -9.63 -15.39
CA GLU A 51 -8.85 -10.49 -16.57
C GLU A 51 -8.98 -9.68 -17.85
N ASN A 52 -9.89 -8.72 -17.90
CA ASN A 52 -10.08 -7.86 -19.05
C ASN A 52 -8.90 -6.93 -19.31
N LEU A 53 -8.25 -6.44 -18.25
CA LEU A 53 -7.10 -5.54 -18.36
C LEU A 53 -5.82 -6.27 -18.76
N GLU A 54 -5.56 -7.39 -18.14
CA GLU A 54 -4.38 -8.21 -18.42
C GLU A 54 -4.55 -9.05 -19.67
N MET A 55 -5.73 -9.30 -19.99
CA MET A 55 -6.27 -9.73 -21.27
C MET A 55 -5.61 -10.90 -21.95
N PHE A 56 -4.64 -11.49 -21.47
CA PHE A 56 -3.92 -12.30 -22.37
C PHE A 56 -3.39 -13.55 -21.75
N GLY A 57 -4.11 -14.58 -21.86
CA GLY A 57 -3.63 -15.92 -21.94
C GLY A 57 -2.82 -16.49 -20.77
N GLN A 58 -2.11 -15.64 -20.08
CA GLN A 58 -1.25 -16.09 -18.98
C GLN A 58 -2.06 -16.60 -17.79
N PHE A 59 -3.28 -16.09 -17.62
CA PHE A 59 -4.13 -16.46 -16.49
C PHE A 59 -5.32 -17.35 -16.90
N ARG A 60 -5.39 -17.76 -18.15
CA ARG A 60 -6.53 -18.54 -18.64
C ARG A 60 -6.67 -19.90 -17.98
N THR A 61 -5.58 -20.44 -17.49
CA THR A 61 -5.55 -21.76 -16.87
C THR A 61 -5.67 -21.70 -15.35
N LEU A 62 -5.70 -20.48 -14.76
CA LEU A 62 -5.77 -20.32 -13.33
C LEU A 62 -7.22 -20.29 -12.85
N ASP A 63 -7.50 -21.09 -11.83
CA ASP A 63 -8.74 -21.04 -11.11
C ASP A 63 -8.81 -19.67 -10.38
N PRO A 64 -9.90 -18.89 -10.55
CA PRO A 64 -10.05 -17.60 -9.87
C PRO A 64 -9.87 -17.68 -8.36
N ALA A 65 -10.36 -18.74 -7.71
CA ALA A 65 -10.22 -18.91 -6.28
C ALA A 65 -8.76 -19.08 -5.87
N SER A 66 -8.02 -19.91 -6.61
CA SER A 66 -6.59 -20.12 -6.36
C SER A 66 -5.78 -18.86 -6.59
N PHE A 67 -6.10 -18.13 -7.65
CA PHE A 67 -5.45 -16.86 -7.95
C PHE A 67 -5.71 -15.84 -6.83
N ARG A 68 -6.95 -15.78 -6.35
CA ARG A 68 -7.31 -14.87 -5.27
C ARG A 68 -6.50 -15.14 -4.01
N VAL A 69 -6.36 -16.41 -3.63
CA VAL A 69 -5.57 -16.79 -2.45
C VAL A 69 -4.11 -16.35 -2.63
N ALA A 70 -3.51 -16.63 -3.79
CA ALA A 70 -2.13 -16.24 -4.09
C ALA A 70 -1.97 -14.72 -4.09
N TYR A 71 -2.92 -14.00 -4.70
CA TYR A 71 -2.90 -12.55 -4.74
C TYR A 71 -2.96 -11.94 -3.34
N LEU A 72 -3.89 -12.40 -2.51
CA LEU A 72 -4.05 -11.89 -1.15
C LEU A 72 -2.83 -12.18 -0.29
N ASP A 73 -2.23 -13.37 -0.46
CA ASP A 73 -1.01 -13.72 0.24
C ASP A 73 0.16 -12.83 -0.17
N ASN A 74 0.33 -12.59 -1.47
CA ASN A 74 1.36 -11.68 -1.96
C ASN A 74 1.14 -10.25 -1.47
N LEU A 75 -0.09 -9.80 -1.44
CA LEU A 75 -0.42 -8.47 -0.91
C LEU A 75 -0.08 -8.37 0.57
N ARG A 76 -0.41 -9.40 1.34
CA ARG A 76 -0.09 -9.45 2.75
C ARG A 76 1.42 -9.38 2.98
N GLN A 77 2.18 -10.17 2.25
CA GLN A 77 3.65 -10.17 2.34
C GLN A 77 4.23 -8.82 1.95
N PHE A 78 3.71 -8.21 0.90
CA PHE A 78 4.12 -6.88 0.46
C PHE A 78 3.88 -5.84 1.56
N ARG A 79 2.70 -5.85 2.15
CA ARG A 79 2.34 -4.90 3.20
C ARG A 79 3.21 -5.09 4.45
N GLU A 80 3.49 -6.32 4.83
CA GLU A 80 4.35 -6.62 5.97
C GLU A 80 5.79 -6.18 5.71
N ALA A 81 6.31 -6.42 4.51
CA ALA A 81 7.65 -5.97 4.14
C ALA A 81 7.75 -4.45 4.12
N LEU A 82 6.73 -3.77 3.62
CA LEU A 82 6.66 -2.31 3.62
C LEU A 82 6.64 -1.76 5.06
N LYS A 83 5.83 -2.37 5.92
CA LYS A 83 5.76 -1.99 7.34
C LYS A 83 7.11 -2.15 8.02
N THR A 84 7.77 -3.27 7.81
CA THR A 84 9.09 -3.54 8.39
C THR A 84 10.13 -2.55 7.88
N GLY A 85 10.14 -2.28 6.58
CA GLY A 85 11.05 -1.31 5.99
C GLY A 85 10.83 0.10 6.52
N CYS A 86 9.58 0.51 6.65
CA CYS A 86 9.25 1.82 7.21
C CYS A 86 9.68 1.94 8.66
N GLN A 87 9.46 0.90 9.46
CA GLN A 87 9.90 0.90 10.86
C GLN A 87 11.42 1.00 10.97
N ARG A 88 12.14 0.29 10.10
CA ARG A 88 13.61 0.33 10.09
C ARG A 88 14.13 1.73 9.83
N HIS A 89 13.48 2.48 8.94
CA HIS A 89 13.91 3.83 8.56
C HIS A 89 13.18 4.94 9.32
N ARG A 90 12.40 4.60 10.34
CA ARG A 90 11.64 5.56 11.16
C ARG A 90 10.68 6.39 10.31
N ILE A 91 10.01 5.73 9.38
CA ILE A 91 8.99 6.31 8.53
C ILE A 91 7.63 5.88 9.06
N ASP A 92 6.72 6.83 9.24
CA ASP A 92 5.36 6.52 9.66
C ASP A 92 4.58 6.01 8.47
N LEU A 93 4.02 4.82 8.59
CA LEU A 93 3.20 4.20 7.55
C LEU A 93 1.73 4.27 7.92
N VAL A 94 0.93 4.86 7.05
CA VAL A 94 -0.52 4.94 7.21
C VAL A 94 -1.16 4.23 6.05
N SER A 95 -1.96 3.21 6.34
CA SER A 95 -2.75 2.52 5.32
C SER A 95 -4.09 3.22 5.15
N MET A 96 -4.43 3.55 3.91
CA MET A 96 -5.68 4.20 3.58
C MET A 96 -6.45 3.37 2.57
N ASN A 97 -7.76 3.35 2.74
CA ASN A 97 -8.67 2.69 1.82
C ASN A 97 -9.45 3.77 1.07
N THR A 98 -9.55 3.65 -0.25
CA THR A 98 -10.24 4.65 -1.06
C THR A 98 -11.73 4.80 -0.73
N SER A 99 -12.31 3.82 -0.04
CA SER A 99 -13.69 3.93 0.45
C SER A 99 -13.83 4.82 1.69
N GLU A 100 -12.71 5.18 2.34
CA GLU A 100 -12.72 6.01 3.54
C GLU A 100 -12.53 7.48 3.17
N PRO A 101 -13.18 8.41 3.90
CA PRO A 101 -12.97 9.84 3.66
C PRO A 101 -11.51 10.24 3.94
N ILE A 102 -10.85 10.79 2.94
CA ILE A 102 -9.45 11.23 3.06
C ILE A 102 -9.27 12.28 4.15
N PRO A 103 -10.13 13.33 4.26
CA PRO A 103 -9.96 14.33 5.33
C PRO A 103 -9.99 13.74 6.72
N ALA A 104 -10.85 12.74 6.97
CA ALA A 104 -10.93 12.10 8.27
C ALA A 104 -9.66 11.32 8.59
N ALA A 105 -9.12 10.60 7.61
CA ALA A 105 -7.89 9.83 7.79
C ALA A 105 -6.69 10.75 8.05
N LEU A 106 -6.59 11.85 7.32
CA LEU A 106 -5.53 12.84 7.53
C LEU A 106 -5.64 13.50 8.89
N ALA A 107 -6.85 13.88 9.31
CA ALA A 107 -7.08 14.50 10.61
C ALA A 107 -6.68 13.54 11.74
N CYS A 108 -7.02 12.27 11.62
CA CYS A 108 -6.66 11.25 12.60
C CYS A 108 -5.14 11.10 12.69
N CYS A 109 -4.46 11.04 11.56
CA CYS A 109 -3.00 10.94 11.49
C CYS A 109 -2.32 12.13 12.18
N LEU A 110 -2.75 13.34 11.84
CA LEU A 110 -2.18 14.57 12.42
C LEU A 110 -2.43 14.65 13.92
N ARG A 111 -3.63 14.24 14.38
CA ARG A 111 -3.95 14.22 15.80
C ARG A 111 -3.08 13.25 16.56
N GLN A 112 -2.86 12.05 16.02
CA GLN A 112 -1.96 11.07 16.64
C GLN A 112 -0.54 11.59 16.75
N ARG A 113 -0.06 12.31 15.75
CA ARG A 113 1.27 12.90 15.78
C ARG A 113 1.37 14.00 16.84
N GLN A 114 0.36 14.80 17.02
CA GLN A 114 0.33 15.82 18.10
C GLN A 114 0.39 15.18 19.48
N LEU A 115 -0.31 14.07 19.68
CA LEU A 115 -0.30 13.35 20.94
C LEU A 115 1.04 12.67 21.20
N ALA A 116 1.73 12.25 20.14
CA ALA A 116 3.04 11.61 20.26
C ALA A 116 4.20 12.61 20.42
N ALA A 117 3.95 13.86 20.10
CA ALA A 117 4.93 14.91 20.27
C ALA A 117 4.91 15.42 21.72
#